data_0ac707e40d516ddddcb1cebf8db70627
#
_entry.id   0ac707e40d516ddddcb1cebf8db70627
#
_cell.length_a   1.000
_cell.length_b   1.000
_cell.length_c   1.000
_cell.angle_alpha   90.00
_cell.angle_beta   90.00
_cell.angle_gamma   90.00
#
_symmetry.space_group_name_H-M   'P 1'
#
loop_
_entity.id
_entity.type
_entity.pdbx_description
1 polymer ?
#
loop_
_entity_poly.entity_id
_entity_poly.type
_entity_poly.pdbx_seq_one_letter_code
_entity_poly.pdbx_strand_id
1 'polypeptide(L)'
;GPLSNNFEVDRWLLSDLDRDAWEKVAKDLAGLFTTEVTDGALRRMPAQWYAINGKETLAALEKRRAGLVDYVLRVYDYYAKDVDVHATDRAEVVALARAADDSLEVTIALADGGESPWYRRRFLPGETDEVRVYLHGGDDRVTRTGPAGGPIRVRVVAGGGKDVVDDSRSGETEVWRDAGTLEVARGQGTSVRERAWVNPH
;
A
#
# COMPACT_ATOMS: atom_id res chain seq x y z
N GLY A 1 1.44 19.50 5.45
CA GLY A 1 1.88 19.38 4.07
C GLY A 1 0.69 19.09 3.15
N PRO A 2 0.79 19.30 1.84
CA PRO A 2 -0.35 19.17 0.92
C PRO A 2 -0.89 17.74 0.72
N LEU A 3 -0.29 16.73 1.35
CA LEU A 3 -0.71 15.33 1.24
C LEU A 3 -1.63 14.87 2.38
N SER A 4 -2.05 15.76 3.29
CA SER A 4 -2.64 15.36 4.57
C SER A 4 -4.16 15.18 4.58
N ASN A 5 -4.89 15.59 3.55
CA ASN A 5 -6.37 15.65 3.67
C ASN A 5 -7.09 14.30 3.51
N ASN A 6 -6.46 13.28 2.91
CA ASN A 6 -7.03 11.94 2.75
C ASN A 6 -5.95 10.84 2.87
N PHE A 7 -4.90 11.12 3.61
CA PHE A 7 -3.72 10.26 3.68
C PHE A 7 -4.03 8.79 4.04
N GLU A 8 -4.91 8.57 5.00
CA GLU A 8 -5.32 7.20 5.40
C GLU A 8 -6.09 6.49 4.29
N VAL A 9 -7.01 7.21 3.62
CA VAL A 9 -7.80 6.65 2.51
C VAL A 9 -6.90 6.35 1.31
N ASP A 10 -5.96 7.23 0.98
CA ASP A 10 -5.00 7.03 -0.11
C ASP A 10 -4.11 5.81 0.17
N ARG A 11 -3.61 5.65 1.40
CA ARG A 11 -2.82 4.48 1.81
C ARG A 11 -3.60 3.18 1.61
N TRP A 12 -4.85 3.18 1.99
CA TRP A 12 -5.71 2.02 1.83
C TRP A 12 -5.97 1.69 0.36
N LEU A 13 -6.43 2.66 -0.42
CA LEU A 13 -6.83 2.47 -1.82
C LEU A 13 -5.65 2.18 -2.76
N LEU A 14 -4.44 2.61 -2.41
CA LEU A 14 -3.25 2.47 -3.24
C LEU A 14 -2.32 1.34 -2.76
N SER A 15 -2.74 0.57 -1.76
CA SER A 15 -1.92 -0.47 -1.12
C SER A 15 -1.56 -1.64 -2.04
N ASP A 16 -2.31 -1.87 -3.12
CA ASP A 16 -2.07 -2.93 -4.10
C ASP A 16 -1.16 -2.51 -5.27
N LEU A 17 -0.87 -1.20 -5.40
CA LEU A 17 -0.09 -0.66 -6.50
C LEU A 17 1.40 -0.64 -6.17
N ASP A 18 2.19 -1.28 -7.04
CA ASP A 18 3.65 -1.26 -6.98
C ASP A 18 4.26 -0.03 -7.68
N ARG A 19 5.59 0.10 -7.60
CA ARG A 19 6.34 1.20 -8.24
C ARG A 19 6.11 1.30 -9.74
N ASP A 20 6.05 0.16 -10.43
CA ASP A 20 5.89 0.13 -11.89
C ASP A 20 4.52 0.66 -12.30
N ALA A 21 3.46 0.34 -11.53
CA ALA A 21 2.12 0.86 -11.76
C ALA A 21 2.07 2.39 -11.59
N TRP A 22 2.68 2.93 -10.53
CA TRP A 22 2.77 4.37 -10.29
C TRP A 22 3.57 5.08 -11.39
N GLU A 23 4.72 4.53 -11.76
CA GLU A 23 5.57 5.08 -12.83
C GLU A 23 4.85 5.09 -14.18
N LYS A 24 4.17 3.98 -14.50
CA LYS A 24 3.39 3.87 -15.74
C LYS A 24 2.31 4.95 -15.83
N VAL A 25 1.50 5.08 -14.78
CA VAL A 25 0.44 6.10 -14.76
C VAL A 25 1.01 7.50 -14.88
N ALA A 26 2.11 7.80 -14.19
CA ALA A 26 2.77 9.10 -14.29
C ALA A 26 3.30 9.40 -15.69
N LYS A 27 3.91 8.42 -16.37
CA LYS A 27 4.39 8.54 -17.75
C LYS A 27 3.23 8.74 -18.73
N ASP A 28 2.17 7.94 -18.60
CA ASP A 28 0.97 8.04 -19.43
C ASP A 28 0.34 9.44 -19.28
N LEU A 29 0.21 9.92 -18.05
CA LEU A 29 -0.34 11.24 -17.76
C LEU A 29 0.54 12.36 -18.33
N ALA A 30 1.87 12.29 -18.15
CA ALA A 30 2.80 13.26 -18.72
C ALA A 30 2.73 13.30 -20.25
N GLY A 31 2.48 12.14 -20.89
CA GLY A 31 2.31 12.03 -22.34
C GLY A 31 1.00 12.68 -22.85
N LEU A 32 -0.07 12.64 -22.05
CA LEU A 32 -1.35 13.25 -22.42
C LEU A 32 -1.34 14.79 -22.31
N PHE A 33 -0.57 15.35 -21.40
CA PHE A 33 -0.45 16.81 -21.21
C PHE A 33 0.60 17.42 -22.15
N THR A 34 0.43 17.26 -23.49
CA THR A 34 1.32 17.89 -24.46
C THR A 34 1.22 19.42 -24.40
N THR A 35 2.20 20.12 -24.98
CA THR A 35 2.20 21.59 -25.10
C THR A 35 0.93 22.06 -25.82
N GLU A 36 0.53 21.38 -26.90
CA GLU A 36 -0.67 21.70 -27.69
C GLU A 36 -1.94 21.59 -26.85
N VAL A 37 -2.07 20.50 -26.08
CA VAL A 37 -3.23 20.28 -25.22
C VAL A 37 -3.30 21.34 -24.13
N THR A 38 -2.16 21.64 -23.50
CA THR A 38 -2.08 22.60 -22.39
C THR A 38 -2.32 24.03 -22.88
N ASP A 39 -1.69 24.46 -23.97
CA ASP A 39 -1.91 25.79 -24.56
C ASP A 39 -3.35 25.92 -25.08
N GLY A 40 -3.87 24.88 -25.74
CA GLY A 40 -5.26 24.85 -26.18
C GLY A 40 -6.27 25.00 -25.04
N ALA A 41 -6.00 24.40 -23.88
CA ALA A 41 -6.83 24.56 -22.68
C ALA A 41 -6.73 25.98 -22.12
N LEU A 42 -5.55 26.58 -22.04
CA LEU A 42 -5.34 27.95 -21.58
C LEU A 42 -6.01 28.99 -22.48
N ARG A 43 -6.05 28.75 -23.80
CA ARG A 43 -6.74 29.66 -24.78
C ARG A 43 -8.26 29.63 -24.64
N ARG A 44 -8.86 28.71 -23.93
CA ARG A 44 -10.30 28.72 -23.61
C ARG A 44 -10.65 29.68 -22.48
N MET A 45 -9.65 30.21 -21.77
CA MET A 45 -9.88 31.26 -20.79
C MET A 45 -10.11 32.62 -21.47
N PRO A 46 -10.66 33.63 -20.76
CA PRO A 46 -10.86 34.95 -21.33
C PRO A 46 -9.58 35.48 -21.99
N ALA A 47 -9.70 36.02 -23.21
CA ALA A 47 -8.58 36.45 -24.02
C ALA A 47 -7.64 37.44 -23.29
N GLN A 48 -8.22 38.34 -22.50
CA GLN A 48 -7.49 39.30 -21.68
C GLN A 48 -6.59 38.64 -20.65
N TRP A 49 -7.08 37.59 -20.00
CA TRP A 49 -6.32 36.78 -19.02
C TRP A 49 -5.15 36.07 -19.73
N TYR A 50 -5.46 35.39 -20.87
CA TYR A 50 -4.42 34.68 -21.64
C TYR A 50 -3.30 35.66 -22.13
N ALA A 51 -3.67 36.85 -22.57
CA ALA A 51 -2.70 37.87 -23.02
C ALA A 51 -1.70 38.26 -21.92
N ILE A 52 -2.14 38.28 -20.66
CA ILE A 52 -1.31 38.67 -19.51
C ILE A 52 -0.53 37.48 -18.94
N ASN A 53 -1.22 36.35 -18.69
CA ASN A 53 -0.68 35.26 -17.89
C ASN A 53 -0.39 33.98 -18.70
N GLY A 54 -0.90 33.84 -19.93
CA GLY A 54 -0.90 32.62 -20.69
C GLY A 54 0.47 31.97 -20.87
N LYS A 55 1.47 32.78 -21.28
CA LYS A 55 2.84 32.30 -21.51
C LYS A 55 3.52 31.82 -20.22
N GLU A 56 3.38 32.57 -19.15
CA GLU A 56 3.99 32.22 -17.87
C GLU A 56 3.33 30.93 -17.28
N THR A 57 2.01 30.85 -17.36
CA THR A 57 1.26 29.68 -16.91
C THR A 57 1.63 28.46 -17.75
N LEU A 58 1.73 28.58 -19.08
CA LEU A 58 2.16 27.47 -19.94
C LEU A 58 3.54 26.96 -19.54
N ALA A 59 4.52 27.87 -19.40
CA ALA A 59 5.88 27.52 -18.99
C ALA A 59 5.92 26.83 -17.62
N ALA A 60 5.10 27.27 -16.66
CA ALA A 60 4.99 26.66 -15.34
C ALA A 60 4.38 25.24 -15.41
N LEU A 61 3.37 25.02 -16.25
CA LEU A 61 2.74 23.71 -16.46
C LEU A 61 3.69 22.74 -17.18
N GLU A 62 4.43 23.21 -18.19
CA GLU A 62 5.46 22.40 -18.87
C GLU A 62 6.57 21.97 -17.91
N LYS A 63 7.03 22.86 -17.05
CA LYS A 63 8.00 22.51 -16.00
C LYS A 63 7.47 21.46 -15.03
N ARG A 64 6.19 21.56 -14.62
CA ARG A 64 5.55 20.56 -13.76
C ARG A 64 5.41 19.23 -14.48
N ARG A 65 5.02 19.23 -15.75
CA ARG A 65 4.93 18.01 -16.57
C ARG A 65 6.30 17.33 -16.68
N ALA A 66 7.35 18.08 -16.96
CA ALA A 66 8.70 17.54 -17.08
C ALA A 66 9.20 16.86 -15.77
N GLY A 67 8.76 17.36 -14.60
CA GLY A 67 9.10 16.78 -13.31
C GLY A 67 8.04 15.82 -12.73
N LEU A 68 6.98 15.48 -13.49
CA LEU A 68 5.83 14.75 -12.94
C LEU A 68 6.20 13.35 -12.49
N VAL A 69 6.95 12.59 -13.30
CA VAL A 69 7.36 11.22 -12.98
C VAL A 69 8.20 11.19 -11.70
N ASP A 70 9.22 12.05 -11.63
CA ASP A 70 10.08 12.11 -10.44
C ASP A 70 9.31 12.53 -9.19
N TYR A 71 8.32 13.42 -9.32
CA TYR A 71 7.46 13.82 -8.22
C TYR A 71 6.60 12.64 -7.73
N VAL A 72 5.94 11.95 -8.66
CA VAL A 72 5.07 10.80 -8.36
C VAL A 72 5.86 9.68 -7.70
N LEU A 73 7.08 9.38 -8.18
CA LEU A 73 7.91 8.34 -7.56
C LEU A 73 8.38 8.72 -6.14
N ARG A 74 8.65 10.00 -5.86
CA ARG A 74 8.90 10.44 -4.48
C ARG A 74 7.68 10.29 -3.57
N VAL A 75 6.48 10.50 -4.11
CA VAL A 75 5.22 10.23 -3.37
C VAL A 75 5.06 8.75 -3.12
N TYR A 76 5.32 7.91 -4.14
CA TYR A 76 5.34 6.46 -3.98
C TYR A 76 6.30 6.03 -2.88
N ASP A 77 7.56 6.50 -2.89
CA ASP A 77 8.58 6.15 -1.89
C ASP A 77 8.13 6.48 -0.46
N TYR A 78 7.32 7.52 -0.30
CA TYR A 78 6.74 7.86 1.00
C TYR A 78 5.62 6.90 1.42
N TYR A 79 4.71 6.53 0.50
CA TYR A 79 3.62 5.58 0.79
C TYR A 79 4.10 4.14 0.92
N ALA A 80 5.14 3.76 0.19
CA ALA A 80 5.65 2.40 0.16
C ALA A 80 6.42 2.00 1.42
N LYS A 81 6.84 2.96 2.27
CA LYS A 81 7.61 2.66 3.49
C LYS A 81 6.85 1.82 4.50
N ASP A 82 5.63 2.25 4.83
CA ASP A 82 4.76 1.57 5.79
C ASP A 82 3.43 1.32 5.10
N VAL A 83 3.15 0.09 4.70
CA VAL A 83 1.96 -0.23 3.91
C VAL A 83 0.90 -0.90 4.76
N ASP A 84 -0.31 -0.34 4.71
CA ASP A 84 -1.50 -0.88 5.36
C ASP A 84 -2.29 -1.70 4.34
N VAL A 85 -2.42 -3.01 4.60
CA VAL A 85 -3.17 -3.96 3.79
C VAL A 85 -4.42 -4.33 4.57
N HIS A 86 -5.57 -4.04 4.02
CA HIS A 86 -6.85 -4.29 4.67
C HIS A 86 -7.57 -5.48 4.05
N ALA A 87 -7.89 -6.47 4.87
CA ALA A 87 -8.83 -7.54 4.55
C ALA A 87 -10.28 -6.99 4.59
N THR A 88 -11.27 -7.86 4.65
CA THR A 88 -12.68 -7.46 4.70
C THR A 88 -13.36 -7.92 6.01
N ASP A 89 -14.68 -7.86 6.09
CA ASP A 89 -15.45 -8.45 7.19
C ASP A 89 -15.87 -9.91 6.92
N ARG A 90 -15.24 -10.56 5.93
CA ARG A 90 -15.49 -11.96 5.57
C ARG A 90 -14.35 -12.85 6.03
N ALA A 91 -14.61 -14.16 6.15
CA ALA A 91 -13.56 -15.12 6.42
C ALA A 91 -12.57 -15.21 5.24
N GLU A 92 -11.27 -14.97 5.51
CA GLU A 92 -10.22 -14.87 4.51
C GLU A 92 -9.00 -15.72 4.86
N VAL A 93 -8.25 -16.05 3.82
CA VAL A 93 -6.94 -16.70 3.94
C VAL A 93 -5.89 -15.71 3.47
N VAL A 94 -4.99 -15.36 4.38
CA VAL A 94 -3.86 -14.47 4.15
C VAL A 94 -2.58 -15.28 4.12
N ALA A 95 -1.83 -15.22 3.03
CA ALA A 95 -0.48 -15.79 2.98
C ALA A 95 0.57 -14.68 2.92
N LEU A 96 1.57 -14.82 3.80
CA LEU A 96 2.71 -13.92 3.94
C LEU A 96 3.96 -14.74 3.60
N ALA A 97 4.46 -14.62 2.39
CA ALA A 97 5.58 -15.46 1.91
C ALA A 97 6.85 -14.62 1.73
N ARG A 98 7.87 -14.83 2.56
CA ARG A 98 9.19 -14.23 2.37
C ARG A 98 10.01 -15.07 1.42
N ALA A 99 10.55 -14.46 0.38
CA ALA A 99 11.46 -15.10 -0.56
C ALA A 99 12.92 -15.01 -0.10
N ALA A 100 13.81 -15.71 -0.82
CA ALA A 100 15.26 -15.73 -0.51
C ALA A 100 15.96 -14.38 -0.74
N ASP A 101 15.35 -13.48 -1.52
CA ASP A 101 15.81 -12.11 -1.75
C ASP A 101 15.23 -11.10 -0.75
N ASP A 102 14.68 -11.59 0.37
CA ASP A 102 14.04 -10.82 1.44
C ASP A 102 12.76 -10.07 1.02
N SER A 103 12.30 -10.21 -0.20
CA SER A 103 10.98 -9.68 -0.59
C SER A 103 9.86 -10.42 0.13
N LEU A 104 8.76 -9.72 0.38
CA LEU A 104 7.57 -10.25 1.02
C LEU A 104 6.39 -10.24 0.03
N GLU A 105 5.86 -11.38 -0.32
CA GLU A 105 4.58 -11.47 -1.03
C GLU A 105 3.43 -11.60 -0.03
N VAL A 106 2.41 -10.77 -0.21
CA VAL A 106 1.15 -10.83 0.53
C VAL A 106 0.03 -11.18 -0.43
N THR A 107 -0.74 -12.20 -0.10
CA THR A 107 -1.95 -12.57 -0.84
C THR A 107 -3.12 -12.71 0.11
N ILE A 108 -4.31 -12.26 -0.32
CA ILE A 108 -5.56 -12.42 0.42
C ILE A 108 -6.61 -13.02 -0.51
N ALA A 109 -7.25 -14.11 -0.06
CA ALA A 109 -8.33 -14.79 -0.75
C ALA A 109 -9.47 -15.07 0.23
N LEU A 110 -10.70 -15.20 -0.30
CA LEU A 110 -11.84 -15.63 0.51
C LEU A 110 -11.68 -17.09 0.93
N ALA A 111 -12.03 -17.40 2.16
CA ALA A 111 -11.92 -18.78 2.71
C ALA A 111 -12.93 -19.75 2.09
N ASP A 112 -14.07 -19.27 1.60
CA ASP A 112 -15.20 -20.05 1.09
C ASP A 112 -15.18 -20.31 -0.42
N GLY A 113 -14.17 -19.86 -1.12
CA GLY A 113 -14.08 -20.18 -2.53
C GLY A 113 -13.49 -19.15 -3.42
N GLY A 114 -12.69 -19.62 -4.28
CA GLY A 114 -12.01 -18.95 -5.36
C GLY A 114 -10.53 -19.29 -5.30
N GLU A 115 -10.01 -19.88 -6.37
CA GLU A 115 -8.59 -20.24 -6.46
C GLU A 115 -7.68 -19.00 -6.55
N SER A 116 -8.23 -17.82 -6.85
CA SER A 116 -7.44 -16.61 -7.07
C SER A 116 -7.60 -15.62 -5.92
N PRO A 117 -6.49 -15.17 -5.34
CA PRO A 117 -6.52 -14.10 -4.37
C PRO A 117 -7.04 -12.80 -5.01
N TRP A 118 -7.86 -12.06 -4.28
CA TRP A 118 -8.33 -10.75 -4.72
C TRP A 118 -7.31 -9.64 -4.42
N TYR A 119 -6.38 -9.88 -3.48
CA TYR A 119 -5.23 -9.03 -3.23
C TYR A 119 -3.94 -9.82 -3.45
N ARG A 120 -2.98 -9.23 -4.16
CA ARG A 120 -1.63 -9.76 -4.30
C ARG A 120 -0.65 -8.61 -4.53
N ARG A 121 0.35 -8.52 -3.67
CA ARG A 121 1.46 -7.59 -3.85
C ARG A 121 2.77 -8.16 -3.32
N ARG A 122 3.85 -7.87 -4.03
CA ARG A 122 5.22 -8.12 -3.59
C ARG A 122 5.85 -6.84 -3.09
N PHE A 123 6.34 -6.86 -1.88
CA PHE A 123 7.05 -5.76 -1.22
C PHE A 123 8.54 -6.01 -1.31
N LEU A 124 9.32 -4.97 -1.67
CA LEU A 124 10.75 -5.08 -1.87
C LEU A 124 11.52 -4.48 -0.69
N PRO A 125 12.61 -5.15 -0.25
CA PRO A 125 13.52 -4.57 0.72
C PRO A 125 14.14 -3.28 0.16
N GLY A 126 14.25 -2.24 1.00
CA GLY A 126 14.69 -0.91 0.59
C GLY A 126 13.57 0.04 0.10
N GLU A 127 12.43 -0.50 -0.33
CA GLU A 127 11.22 0.30 -0.57
C GLU A 127 10.28 0.29 0.64
N THR A 128 10.07 -0.91 1.22
CA THR A 128 9.13 -1.12 2.32
C THR A 128 9.86 -1.50 3.60
N ASP A 129 9.57 -0.79 4.68
CA ASP A 129 10.09 -1.03 6.02
C ASP A 129 9.10 -1.88 6.85
N GLU A 130 7.79 -1.71 6.63
CA GLU A 130 6.76 -2.42 7.37
C GLU A 130 5.51 -2.71 6.51
N VAL A 131 4.96 -3.91 6.68
CA VAL A 131 3.64 -4.29 6.17
C VAL A 131 2.73 -4.61 7.34
N ARG A 132 1.57 -3.93 7.42
CA ARG A 132 0.54 -4.13 8.41
C ARG A 132 -0.68 -4.73 7.75
N VAL A 133 -1.12 -5.89 8.22
CA VAL A 133 -2.32 -6.55 7.71
C VAL A 133 -3.42 -6.44 8.74
N TYR A 134 -4.53 -5.78 8.37
CA TYR A 134 -5.71 -5.59 9.20
C TYR A 134 -6.78 -6.60 8.78
N LEU A 135 -7.17 -7.49 9.67
CA LEU A 135 -8.11 -8.57 9.37
C LEU A 135 -9.58 -8.11 9.45
N HIS A 136 -9.88 -7.05 10.20
CA HIS A 136 -11.22 -6.49 10.43
C HIS A 136 -12.20 -7.49 11.06
N GLY A 137 -13.06 -8.14 10.28
CA GLY A 137 -14.03 -9.13 10.77
C GLY A 137 -13.95 -10.42 9.97
N GLY A 138 -14.63 -11.44 10.46
CA GLY A 138 -14.58 -12.77 9.85
C GLY A 138 -13.74 -13.75 10.68
N ASP A 139 -13.73 -15.00 10.27
CA ASP A 139 -12.87 -16.04 10.86
C ASP A 139 -11.66 -16.23 9.95
N ASP A 140 -10.58 -15.49 10.22
CA ASP A 140 -9.45 -15.35 9.31
C ASP A 140 -8.32 -16.33 9.64
N ARG A 141 -7.59 -16.72 8.60
CA ARG A 141 -6.39 -17.54 8.72
C ARG A 141 -5.20 -16.88 8.06
N VAL A 142 -4.21 -16.54 8.86
CA VAL A 142 -2.92 -16.03 8.40
C VAL A 142 -1.87 -17.11 8.48
N THR A 143 -1.10 -17.32 7.41
CA THR A 143 0.05 -18.22 7.40
C THR A 143 1.27 -17.48 6.91
N ARG A 144 2.35 -17.51 7.71
CA ARG A 144 3.63 -16.97 7.31
C ARG A 144 4.61 -18.06 6.96
N THR A 145 5.34 -17.89 5.85
CA THR A 145 6.32 -18.84 5.33
C THR A 145 7.60 -18.14 4.87
N GLY A 146 8.65 -18.91 4.68
CA GLY A 146 9.95 -18.45 4.21
C GLY A 146 10.96 -18.23 5.33
N PRO A 147 12.14 -17.71 5.02
CA PRO A 147 13.21 -17.47 5.98
C PRO A 147 12.79 -16.55 7.13
N ALA A 148 13.29 -16.83 8.32
CA ALA A 148 13.21 -15.92 9.45
C ALA A 148 14.21 -14.77 9.27
N GLY A 149 13.92 -13.63 9.87
CA GLY A 149 14.73 -12.42 9.73
C GLY A 149 14.49 -11.71 8.41
N GLY A 150 14.78 -10.45 8.37
CA GLY A 150 14.71 -9.68 7.15
C GLY A 150 14.26 -8.25 7.40
N PRO A 151 14.50 -7.36 6.43
CA PRO A 151 14.34 -5.92 6.65
C PRO A 151 12.88 -5.47 6.71
N ILE A 152 11.94 -6.22 6.10
CA ILE A 152 10.52 -5.86 6.10
C ILE A 152 9.85 -6.45 7.34
N ARG A 153 9.44 -5.59 8.26
CA ARG A 153 8.64 -5.99 9.43
C ARG A 153 7.23 -6.37 9.02
N VAL A 154 6.64 -7.35 9.71
CA VAL A 154 5.27 -7.78 9.48
C VAL A 154 4.47 -7.63 10.77
N ARG A 155 3.35 -6.95 10.64
CA ARG A 155 2.36 -6.82 11.72
C ARG A 155 1.01 -7.34 11.24
N VAL A 156 0.35 -8.11 12.08
CA VAL A 156 -1.02 -8.56 11.88
C VAL A 156 -1.88 -7.98 12.98
N VAL A 157 -2.93 -7.27 12.60
CA VAL A 157 -3.93 -6.72 13.51
C VAL A 157 -5.18 -7.56 13.37
N ALA A 158 -5.38 -8.48 14.31
CA ALA A 158 -6.54 -9.35 14.38
C ALA A 158 -7.78 -8.53 14.74
N GLY A 159 -8.90 -8.92 14.18
CA GLY A 159 -10.16 -8.18 14.28
C GLY A 159 -11.27 -8.93 15.01
N GLY A 160 -12.49 -8.76 14.54
CA GLY A 160 -13.66 -9.49 15.04
C GLY A 160 -13.71 -10.91 14.50
N GLY A 161 -14.37 -11.82 15.22
CA GLY A 161 -14.49 -13.25 14.84
C GLY A 161 -13.43 -14.13 15.51
N LYS A 162 -13.05 -15.21 14.84
CA LYS A 162 -12.04 -16.15 15.31
C LYS A 162 -10.85 -16.21 14.35
N ASP A 163 -9.76 -15.53 14.71
CA ASP A 163 -8.57 -15.47 13.89
C ASP A 163 -7.53 -16.50 14.29
N VAL A 164 -6.85 -17.05 13.30
CA VAL A 164 -5.75 -18.01 13.48
C VAL A 164 -4.53 -17.50 12.74
N VAL A 165 -3.42 -17.28 13.45
CA VAL A 165 -2.14 -16.86 12.86
C VAL A 165 -1.11 -17.98 13.06
N ASP A 166 -0.63 -18.56 11.96
CA ASP A 166 0.47 -19.55 11.98
C ASP A 166 1.78 -18.88 11.52
N ASP A 167 2.60 -18.50 12.50
CA ASP A 167 3.94 -17.96 12.32
C ASP A 167 5.04 -18.95 12.79
N SER A 168 4.67 -20.20 13.01
CA SER A 168 5.56 -21.23 13.59
C SER A 168 6.81 -21.51 12.77
N ARG A 169 6.76 -21.26 11.46
CA ARG A 169 7.87 -21.53 10.53
C ARG A 169 8.84 -20.37 10.36
N SER A 170 8.35 -19.13 10.45
CA SER A 170 9.14 -17.91 10.22
C SER A 170 9.48 -17.17 11.52
N GLY A 171 8.51 -17.03 12.43
CA GLY A 171 8.74 -16.60 13.81
C GLY A 171 9.17 -15.15 13.99
N GLU A 172 8.57 -14.18 13.30
CA GLU A 172 8.91 -12.75 13.44
C GLU A 172 7.73 -11.80 13.27
N THR A 173 6.52 -12.34 13.30
CA THR A 173 5.31 -11.51 13.18
C THR A 173 4.97 -10.86 14.52
N GLU A 174 4.69 -9.57 14.51
CA GLU A 174 4.03 -8.91 15.63
C GLU A 174 2.52 -8.98 15.44
N VAL A 175 1.83 -9.70 16.32
CA VAL A 175 0.39 -9.92 16.25
C VAL A 175 -0.30 -9.09 17.34
N TRP A 176 -1.32 -8.33 16.94
CA TRP A 176 -2.12 -7.50 17.83
C TRP A 176 -3.54 -8.04 17.87
N ARG A 177 -4.10 -8.23 19.07
CA ARG A 177 -5.50 -8.58 19.25
C ARG A 177 -6.29 -7.31 19.54
N ASP A 178 -7.08 -6.88 18.56
CA ASP A 178 -7.95 -5.72 18.72
C ASP A 178 -9.34 -6.12 19.26
N ALA A 179 -9.93 -7.16 18.68
CA ALA A 179 -11.24 -7.69 19.06
C ALA A 179 -11.27 -9.23 18.88
N GLY A 180 -12.42 -9.86 19.07
CA GLY A 180 -12.63 -11.26 18.80
C GLY A 180 -11.76 -12.25 19.59
N THR A 181 -11.54 -13.42 19.02
CA THR A 181 -10.66 -14.46 19.56
C THR A 181 -9.48 -14.71 18.63
N LEU A 182 -8.30 -14.91 19.20
CA LEU A 182 -7.06 -15.08 18.45
C LEU A 182 -6.30 -16.31 18.92
N GLU A 183 -5.98 -17.20 17.99
CA GLU A 183 -5.08 -18.34 18.18
C GLU A 183 -3.78 -18.08 17.43
N VAL A 184 -2.62 -18.21 18.08
CA VAL A 184 -1.31 -17.96 17.45
C VAL A 184 -0.39 -19.15 17.64
N ALA A 185 -0.01 -19.81 16.55
CA ALA A 185 1.10 -20.75 16.51
C ALA A 185 2.40 -19.95 16.33
N ARG A 186 3.21 -19.88 17.40
CA ARG A 186 4.37 -18.97 17.46
C ARG A 186 5.64 -19.64 16.98
N GLY A 187 6.47 -18.91 16.25
CA GLY A 187 7.89 -19.15 16.08
C GLY A 187 8.73 -18.38 17.10
N GLN A 188 10.04 -18.42 16.95
CA GLN A 188 10.99 -17.95 17.98
C GLN A 188 10.87 -16.44 18.29
N GLY A 189 10.60 -15.59 17.29
CA GLY A 189 10.52 -14.14 17.44
C GLY A 189 9.08 -13.60 17.38
N THR A 190 8.08 -14.47 17.28
CA THR A 190 6.66 -14.05 17.25
C THR A 190 6.28 -13.36 18.55
N SER A 191 5.77 -12.15 18.47
CA SER A 191 5.24 -11.40 19.60
C SER A 191 3.73 -11.21 19.49
N VAL A 192 3.02 -11.30 20.63
CA VAL A 192 1.58 -11.08 20.68
C VAL A 192 1.28 -9.96 21.67
N ARG A 193 0.48 -8.99 21.24
CA ARG A 193 0.04 -7.83 22.03
C ARG A 193 -1.46 -7.96 22.31
N GLU A 194 -1.81 -8.07 23.57
CA GLU A 194 -3.18 -8.20 24.06
C GLU A 194 -3.83 -6.81 24.28
N ARG A 195 -3.76 -5.95 23.28
CA ARG A 195 -4.34 -4.61 23.32
C ARG A 195 -4.66 -4.13 21.90
N ALA A 196 -5.62 -3.22 21.79
CA ALA A 196 -5.96 -2.58 20.54
C ALA A 196 -4.72 -1.93 19.89
N TRP A 197 -4.64 -2.08 18.58
CA TRP A 197 -3.67 -1.38 17.78
C TRP A 197 -4.10 0.08 17.58
N VAL A 198 -3.18 1.00 17.78
CA VAL A 198 -3.39 2.41 17.41
C VAL A 198 -2.43 2.74 16.28
N ASN A 199 -3.00 3.08 15.12
CA ASN A 199 -2.21 3.48 13.96
C ASN A 199 -1.39 4.73 14.31
N PRO A 200 -0.07 4.74 14.10
CA PRO A 200 0.78 5.88 14.44
C PRO A 200 0.69 7.07 13.47
N HIS A 201 -0.12 6.98 12.40
CA HIS A 201 -0.23 8.00 11.34
C HIS A 201 -1.51 8.81 11.42
#